data_3170d410b36ea6448dfd55bd04f6c2b0
#
_entry.id   3170d410b36ea6448dfd55bd04f6c2b0
#
_cell.length_a   1.000
_cell.length_b   1.000
_cell.length_c   1.000
_cell.angle_alpha   90.00
_cell.angle_beta   90.00
_cell.angle_gamma   90.00
#
_symmetry.space_group_name_H-M   'P 1'
#
loop_
_entity.id
_entity.type
_entity.pdbx_description
1 polymer ?
#
loop_
_entity_poly.entity_id
_entity_poly.type
_entity_poly.pdbx_seq_one_letter_code
_entity_poly.pdbx_strand_id
1 'polypeptide(L)'
;TFTLTVHPEIDLSMNQTRLTATVDKIFVTDISLQQFPQSEEIVYNLIHAPENMRIDTIGVVSWLPLPTQVDDYNFEIEVTDGIASTLLQYSIYVNAPPVISLRPPEIFILPEGEKLDFSLESFDLNSNTELEWKLLSGPMEMTLNQQGGLNWSGSDLGHHPYEIQLSDGIDSVQWKASIYVNTPPVFTSTPITVVPEGERYEYHLSAKDENTISPYDSLVGNEIIFSLAQGPDSMKIDENNILVWETEDNPPGEYM
;
A
#
# COMPACT_ATOMS: atom_id res chain seq x y z
N THR A 1 63.24 24.46 -37.46
CA THR A 1 62.11 23.53 -37.70
C THR A 1 61.20 23.59 -36.47
N PHE A 2 59.97 23.92 -36.66
CA PHE A 2 58.94 23.81 -35.62
C PHE A 2 57.91 22.79 -36.09
N THR A 3 57.35 22.05 -35.17
CA THR A 3 56.29 21.10 -35.43
C THR A 3 54.97 21.76 -35.05
N LEU A 4 54.02 21.83 -35.97
CA LEU A 4 52.65 22.24 -35.70
C LEU A 4 51.83 20.97 -35.53
N THR A 5 51.30 20.79 -34.36
CA THR A 5 50.35 19.69 -34.08
C THR A 5 48.93 20.23 -34.17
N VAL A 6 48.11 19.65 -35.00
CA VAL A 6 46.66 19.92 -35.10
C VAL A 6 45.96 18.97 -34.14
N HIS A 7 45.31 19.52 -33.14
CA HIS A 7 44.54 18.77 -32.16
C HIS A 7 43.14 18.46 -32.75
N PRO A 8 42.60 17.26 -32.61
CA PRO A 8 41.22 16.98 -33.00
C PRO A 8 40.25 17.73 -32.09
N GLU A 9 39.22 18.26 -32.68
CA GLU A 9 38.08 18.82 -31.93
C GLU A 9 37.32 17.69 -31.24
N ILE A 10 36.88 17.91 -29.99
CA ILE A 10 36.02 16.95 -29.25
C ILE A 10 34.60 17.14 -29.82
N ASP A 11 34.25 16.43 -30.90
CA ASP A 11 32.90 16.46 -31.46
C ASP A 11 32.00 15.42 -30.76
N LEU A 12 31.07 15.91 -29.95
CA LEU A 12 30.12 15.08 -29.21
C LEU A 12 28.67 15.44 -29.64
N SER A 13 28.34 15.08 -30.87
CA SER A 13 26.94 15.11 -31.32
C SER A 13 26.16 13.99 -30.64
N MET A 14 25.77 14.19 -29.35
CA MET A 14 24.91 13.28 -28.62
C MET A 14 23.45 13.66 -28.79
N ASN A 15 22.62 12.71 -29.21
CA ASN A 15 21.16 12.84 -29.07
C ASN A 15 20.82 12.97 -27.57
N GLN A 16 20.39 14.16 -27.16
CA GLN A 16 19.99 14.41 -25.77
C GLN A 16 18.71 13.61 -25.46
N THR A 17 18.86 12.39 -24.99
CA THR A 17 17.76 11.64 -24.41
C THR A 17 17.50 12.21 -23.02
N ARG A 18 16.28 12.67 -22.74
CA ARG A 18 15.88 13.06 -21.38
C ARG A 18 16.08 11.87 -20.46
N LEU A 19 16.90 12.04 -19.44
CA LEU A 19 17.16 11.04 -18.42
C LEU A 19 16.02 11.03 -17.42
N THR A 20 15.84 9.90 -16.72
CA THR A 20 14.86 9.77 -15.63
C THR A 20 15.53 9.15 -14.41
N ALA A 21 15.34 9.77 -13.27
CA ALA A 21 15.72 9.24 -11.96
C ALA A 21 14.48 9.10 -11.08
N THR A 22 14.55 8.29 -10.05
CA THR A 22 13.47 8.13 -9.07
C THR A 22 13.97 8.55 -7.69
N VAL A 23 13.18 9.29 -6.95
CA VAL A 23 13.46 9.68 -5.55
C VAL A 23 13.83 8.47 -4.71
N ASP A 24 14.85 8.63 -3.84
CA ASP A 24 15.39 7.60 -2.95
C ASP A 24 15.94 6.35 -3.64
N LYS A 25 16.11 6.37 -4.98
CA LYS A 25 16.79 5.32 -5.74
C LYS A 25 18.08 5.86 -6.35
N ILE A 26 19.15 5.06 -6.30
CA ILE A 26 20.43 5.47 -6.89
C ILE A 26 20.27 5.51 -8.41
N PHE A 27 20.45 6.69 -8.98
CA PHE A 27 20.60 6.92 -10.41
C PHE A 27 22.06 6.75 -10.80
N VAL A 28 22.33 6.01 -11.88
CA VAL A 28 23.68 5.87 -12.45
C VAL A 28 23.56 5.94 -13.97
N THR A 29 24.42 6.73 -14.60
CA THR A 29 24.56 6.76 -16.06
C THR A 29 26.03 6.87 -16.45
N ASP A 30 26.43 6.10 -17.46
CA ASP A 30 27.78 6.14 -18.04
C ASP A 30 27.77 7.10 -19.23
N ILE A 31 28.55 8.16 -19.15
CA ILE A 31 28.78 9.14 -20.22
C ILE A 31 30.19 9.05 -20.79
N SER A 32 30.92 7.96 -20.43
CA SER A 32 32.29 7.77 -20.90
C SER A 32 32.37 7.79 -22.44
N LEU A 33 33.39 8.49 -22.94
CA LEU A 33 33.57 8.68 -24.36
C LEU A 33 34.38 7.52 -24.93
N GLN A 34 33.71 6.59 -25.61
CA GLN A 34 34.35 5.39 -26.18
C GLN A 34 35.23 5.64 -27.42
N GLN A 35 35.30 6.87 -27.92
CA GLN A 35 35.93 7.18 -29.21
C GLN A 35 37.23 7.98 -29.13
N PHE A 36 37.82 8.17 -27.93
CA PHE A 36 39.09 8.89 -27.81
C PHE A 36 40.31 7.97 -27.94
N PRO A 37 41.39 8.46 -28.56
CA PRO A 37 42.64 7.74 -28.57
C PRO A 37 43.13 7.50 -27.14
N GLN A 38 43.49 6.29 -26.79
CA GLN A 38 43.91 5.86 -25.43
C GLN A 38 45.17 6.54 -24.88
N SER A 39 45.67 7.58 -25.52
CA SER A 39 46.91 8.26 -25.19
C SER A 39 46.73 9.59 -24.45
N GLU A 40 45.50 10.06 -24.25
CA GLU A 40 45.18 11.34 -23.60
C GLU A 40 44.39 11.11 -22.31
N GLU A 41 44.77 11.79 -21.27
CA GLU A 41 44.08 11.73 -19.96
C GLU A 41 42.82 12.61 -20.03
N ILE A 42 41.66 11.99 -20.22
CA ILE A 42 40.38 12.69 -20.20
C ILE A 42 39.93 12.95 -18.78
N VAL A 43 39.56 14.20 -18.53
CA VAL A 43 39.02 14.66 -17.25
C VAL A 43 37.58 15.09 -17.41
N TYR A 44 36.72 14.62 -16.53
CA TYR A 44 35.31 14.97 -16.45
C TYR A 44 35.04 15.86 -15.23
N ASN A 45 34.46 17.03 -15.44
CA ASN A 45 34.13 17.99 -14.40
C ASN A 45 32.62 18.28 -14.42
N LEU A 46 31.97 18.09 -13.31
CA LEU A 46 30.58 18.49 -13.12
C LEU A 46 30.53 20.00 -12.83
N ILE A 47 30.04 20.81 -13.77
CA ILE A 47 30.06 22.29 -13.69
C ILE A 47 28.80 22.81 -13.01
N HIS A 48 27.64 22.39 -13.51
CA HIS A 48 26.34 22.71 -12.91
C HIS A 48 25.60 21.41 -12.70
N ALA A 49 25.13 21.15 -11.47
CA ALA A 49 24.44 19.91 -11.16
C ALA A 49 23.55 20.07 -9.91
N PRO A 50 22.52 19.24 -9.78
CA PRO A 50 21.78 19.09 -8.54
C PRO A 50 22.70 18.73 -7.37
N GLU A 51 22.30 19.14 -6.18
CA GLU A 51 23.04 18.80 -4.95
C GLU A 51 23.22 17.28 -4.79
N ASN A 52 24.40 16.86 -4.37
CA ASN A 52 24.82 15.47 -4.17
C ASN A 52 25.00 14.63 -5.45
N MET A 53 24.83 15.19 -6.66
CA MET A 53 25.24 14.52 -7.90
C MET A 53 26.77 14.50 -8.00
N ARG A 54 27.34 13.41 -8.49
CA ARG A 54 28.78 13.19 -8.61
C ARG A 54 29.11 12.57 -9.96
N ILE A 55 30.34 12.85 -10.42
CA ILE A 55 30.95 12.17 -11.57
C ILE A 55 32.30 11.60 -11.13
N ASP A 56 32.64 10.42 -11.61
CA ASP A 56 33.94 9.80 -11.36
C ASP A 56 34.94 10.06 -12.49
N THR A 57 36.17 9.57 -12.33
CA THR A 57 37.28 9.79 -13.27
C THR A 57 37.12 9.04 -14.61
N ILE A 58 36.18 8.11 -14.70
CA ILE A 58 35.89 7.36 -15.92
C ILE A 58 34.61 7.84 -16.61
N GLY A 59 33.95 8.87 -16.09
CA GLY A 59 32.77 9.46 -16.70
C GLY A 59 31.44 8.83 -16.25
N VAL A 60 31.41 8.15 -15.09
CA VAL A 60 30.15 7.63 -14.54
C VAL A 60 29.53 8.67 -13.61
N VAL A 61 28.34 9.14 -13.97
CA VAL A 61 27.52 10.03 -13.12
C VAL A 61 26.69 9.19 -12.17
N SER A 62 26.69 9.57 -10.90
CA SER A 62 25.86 8.98 -9.84
C SER A 62 25.13 10.02 -9.02
N TRP A 63 23.87 9.74 -8.66
CA TRP A 63 23.03 10.63 -7.87
C TRP A 63 21.99 9.84 -7.08
N LEU A 64 21.66 10.31 -5.87
CA LEU A 64 20.56 9.85 -5.06
C LEU A 64 19.60 11.03 -4.84
N PRO A 65 18.57 11.21 -5.66
CA PRO A 65 17.64 12.32 -5.52
C PRO A 65 16.84 12.24 -4.23
N LEU A 66 16.67 13.37 -3.55
CA LEU A 66 15.84 13.50 -2.36
C LEU A 66 14.38 13.83 -2.72
N PRO A 67 13.41 13.60 -1.81
CA PRO A 67 12.00 13.96 -2.02
C PRO A 67 11.76 15.46 -2.29
N THR A 68 12.71 16.33 -1.94
CA THR A 68 12.68 17.77 -2.25
C THR A 68 13.27 18.11 -3.62
N GLN A 69 13.77 17.13 -4.34
CA GLN A 69 14.44 17.28 -5.64
C GLN A 69 13.63 16.58 -6.74
N VAL A 70 12.33 16.81 -6.78
CA VAL A 70 11.41 16.29 -7.83
C VAL A 70 11.35 17.22 -9.03
N ASP A 71 10.77 16.75 -10.13
CA ASP A 71 10.59 17.45 -11.41
C ASP A 71 11.90 17.59 -12.23
N ASP A 72 12.00 18.63 -13.06
CA ASP A 72 13.07 18.76 -14.04
C ASP A 72 14.32 19.44 -13.48
N TYR A 73 15.46 18.83 -13.77
CA TYR A 73 16.78 19.41 -13.55
C TYR A 73 17.60 19.39 -14.82
N ASN A 74 18.54 20.34 -14.92
CA ASN A 74 19.61 20.33 -15.91
C ASN A 74 20.94 20.19 -15.20
N PHE A 75 21.90 19.51 -15.83
CA PHE A 75 23.28 19.48 -15.37
C PHE A 75 24.25 19.55 -16.56
N GLU A 76 25.44 20.05 -16.29
CA GLU A 76 26.47 20.29 -17.31
C GLU A 76 27.76 19.61 -16.90
N ILE A 77 28.42 19.00 -17.87
CA ILE A 77 29.70 18.30 -17.70
C ILE A 77 30.67 18.87 -18.68
N GLU A 78 31.78 19.39 -18.18
CA GLU A 78 32.95 19.71 -19.00
C GLU A 78 33.79 18.45 -19.17
N VAL A 79 34.16 18.18 -20.41
CA VAL A 79 35.08 17.10 -20.77
C VAL A 79 36.31 17.76 -21.37
N THR A 80 37.50 17.46 -20.85
CA THR A 80 38.76 18.06 -21.31
C THR A 80 39.90 17.04 -21.36
N ASP A 81 40.81 17.24 -22.31
CA ASP A 81 42.07 16.52 -22.45
C ASP A 81 43.29 17.40 -21.97
N GLY A 82 42.96 18.54 -21.34
CA GLY A 82 43.98 19.52 -20.88
C GLY A 82 44.40 20.54 -21.94
N ILE A 83 44.02 20.38 -23.21
CA ILE A 83 44.30 21.27 -24.33
C ILE A 83 43.01 21.92 -24.85
N ALA A 84 41.98 21.09 -25.06
CA ALA A 84 40.64 21.49 -25.47
C ALA A 84 39.60 21.03 -24.46
N SER A 85 38.45 21.70 -24.45
CA SER A 85 37.30 21.27 -23.63
C SER A 85 36.02 21.39 -24.43
N THR A 86 35.05 20.55 -24.09
CA THR A 86 33.68 20.65 -24.57
C THR A 86 32.70 20.53 -23.42
N LEU A 87 31.53 21.14 -23.58
CA LEU A 87 30.47 21.16 -22.57
C LEU A 87 29.31 20.30 -23.02
N LEU A 88 28.99 19.31 -22.23
CA LEU A 88 27.81 18.45 -22.42
C LEU A 88 26.68 18.91 -21.52
N GLN A 89 25.50 19.07 -22.10
CA GLN A 89 24.30 19.49 -21.37
C GLN A 89 23.31 18.33 -21.33
N TYR A 90 22.77 18.04 -20.15
CA TYR A 90 21.79 16.99 -19.90
C TYR A 90 20.56 17.56 -19.21
N SER A 91 19.40 16.99 -19.54
CA SER A 91 18.18 17.15 -18.76
C SER A 91 17.80 15.84 -18.09
N ILE A 92 17.35 15.92 -16.85
CA ILE A 92 16.91 14.76 -16.09
C ILE A 92 15.61 15.09 -15.36
N TYR A 93 14.63 14.20 -15.50
CA TYR A 93 13.39 14.26 -14.75
C TYR A 93 13.50 13.36 -13.52
N VAL A 94 13.19 13.91 -12.35
CA VAL A 94 13.19 13.17 -11.09
C VAL A 94 11.74 12.84 -10.74
N ASN A 95 11.41 11.56 -10.83
CA ASN A 95 10.11 11.03 -10.47
C ASN A 95 10.06 10.65 -8.98
N ALA A 96 8.99 11.07 -8.30
CA ALA A 96 8.60 10.49 -7.02
C ALA A 96 7.48 9.47 -7.27
N PRO A 97 7.56 8.24 -6.73
CA PRO A 97 6.45 7.31 -6.83
C PRO A 97 5.17 7.86 -6.19
N PRO A 98 3.98 7.57 -6.75
CA PRO A 98 2.72 8.05 -6.19
C PRO A 98 2.46 7.44 -4.81
N VAL A 99 1.68 8.13 -3.98
CA VAL A 99 1.36 7.75 -2.61
C VAL A 99 -0.14 7.55 -2.44
N ILE A 100 -0.55 6.39 -1.92
CA ILE A 100 -1.91 6.14 -1.44
C ILE A 100 -1.99 6.65 0.00
N SER A 101 -2.63 7.81 0.21
CA SER A 101 -2.70 8.50 1.51
C SER A 101 -3.86 8.04 2.39
N LEU A 102 -4.97 7.63 1.78
CA LEU A 102 -6.11 7.02 2.47
C LEU A 102 -6.51 5.73 1.77
N ARG A 103 -6.59 4.65 2.54
CA ARG A 103 -6.95 3.31 2.06
C ARG A 103 -7.69 2.52 3.13
N PRO A 104 -8.48 1.48 2.77
CA PRO A 104 -9.06 0.57 3.74
C PRO A 104 -7.96 -0.17 4.54
N PRO A 105 -8.26 -0.69 5.73
CA PRO A 105 -7.37 -1.60 6.44
C PRO A 105 -7.09 -2.87 5.61
N GLU A 106 -6.06 -3.63 5.98
CA GLU A 106 -5.72 -4.89 5.29
C GLU A 106 -6.88 -5.90 5.32
N ILE A 107 -7.68 -5.87 6.37
CA ILE A 107 -8.95 -6.62 6.46
C ILE A 107 -10.05 -5.63 6.83
N PHE A 108 -11.01 -5.46 5.93
CA PHE A 108 -12.20 -4.64 6.12
C PHE A 108 -13.38 -5.54 6.43
N ILE A 109 -13.92 -5.45 7.66
CA ILE A 109 -15.10 -6.24 8.06
C ILE A 109 -16.36 -5.55 7.54
N LEU A 110 -17.11 -6.26 6.71
CA LEU A 110 -18.35 -5.81 6.10
C LEU A 110 -19.51 -6.67 6.62
N PRO A 111 -20.54 -6.09 7.27
CA PRO A 111 -21.74 -6.85 7.62
C PRO A 111 -22.44 -7.44 6.38
N GLU A 112 -23.02 -8.64 6.52
CA GLU A 112 -23.78 -9.27 5.46
C GLU A 112 -24.91 -8.33 4.96
N GLY A 113 -25.04 -8.22 3.63
CA GLY A 113 -26.02 -7.36 2.97
C GLY A 113 -25.64 -5.88 2.86
N GLU A 114 -24.54 -5.46 3.50
CA GLU A 114 -23.99 -4.12 3.33
C GLU A 114 -23.12 -4.01 2.07
N LYS A 115 -22.81 -2.78 1.68
CA LYS A 115 -21.98 -2.49 0.51
C LYS A 115 -20.69 -1.81 0.94
N LEU A 116 -19.58 -2.21 0.32
CA LEU A 116 -18.37 -1.40 0.38
C LEU A 116 -18.55 -0.17 -0.52
N ASP A 117 -18.40 1.00 0.04
CA ASP A 117 -18.28 2.28 -0.66
C ASP A 117 -17.16 3.06 0.04
N PHE A 118 -15.97 3.06 -0.55
CA PHE A 118 -14.77 3.66 0.03
C PHE A 118 -14.10 4.56 -0.97
N SER A 119 -13.78 5.78 -0.55
CA SER A 119 -13.00 6.73 -1.35
C SER A 119 -11.53 6.67 -0.96
N LEU A 120 -10.71 6.16 -1.87
CA LEU A 120 -9.25 6.19 -1.77
C LEU A 120 -8.76 7.62 -2.00
N GLU A 121 -7.70 8.01 -1.29
CA GLU A 121 -7.02 9.28 -1.54
C GLU A 121 -5.57 9.02 -1.93
N SER A 122 -5.06 9.86 -2.81
CA SER A 122 -3.69 9.77 -3.32
C SER A 122 -3.11 11.15 -3.60
N PHE A 123 -1.78 11.21 -3.61
CA PHE A 123 -1.04 12.37 -4.08
C PHE A 123 0.28 11.95 -4.72
N ASP A 124 0.88 12.88 -5.45
CA ASP A 124 2.22 12.78 -5.99
C ASP A 124 3.01 14.05 -5.62
N LEU A 125 4.32 13.92 -5.46
CA LEU A 125 5.20 15.06 -5.21
C LEU A 125 5.57 15.80 -6.49
N ASN A 126 5.52 15.13 -7.65
CA ASN A 126 5.73 15.78 -8.93
C ASN A 126 4.55 16.66 -9.31
N SER A 127 4.85 17.84 -9.84
CA SER A 127 3.84 18.77 -10.32
C SER A 127 3.18 18.27 -11.62
N ASN A 128 1.85 18.46 -11.72
CA ASN A 128 1.05 18.13 -12.92
C ASN A 128 1.07 16.64 -13.33
N THR A 129 1.26 15.73 -12.38
CA THR A 129 1.19 14.29 -12.63
C THR A 129 -0.27 13.81 -12.70
N GLU A 130 -0.61 13.07 -13.75
CA GLU A 130 -1.87 12.36 -13.84
C GLU A 130 -1.75 11.00 -13.15
N LEU A 131 -2.59 10.75 -12.14
CA LEU A 131 -2.61 9.49 -11.40
C LEU A 131 -3.68 8.57 -11.95
N GLU A 132 -3.32 7.31 -12.18
CA GLU A 132 -4.21 6.28 -12.68
C GLU A 132 -4.43 5.18 -11.63
N TRP A 133 -5.71 4.98 -11.25
CA TRP A 133 -6.15 3.88 -10.42
C TRP A 133 -6.50 2.66 -11.26
N LYS A 134 -6.07 1.48 -10.79
CA LYS A 134 -6.38 0.21 -11.42
C LYS A 134 -6.71 -0.88 -10.40
N LEU A 135 -7.83 -1.57 -10.59
CA LEU A 135 -8.14 -2.81 -9.89
C LEU A 135 -7.40 -3.95 -10.59
N LEU A 136 -6.40 -4.54 -9.93
CA LEU A 136 -5.61 -5.65 -10.48
C LEU A 136 -6.32 -6.99 -10.31
N SER A 137 -6.94 -7.20 -9.16
CA SER A 137 -7.76 -8.37 -8.85
C SER A 137 -8.78 -8.01 -7.78
N GLY A 138 -9.88 -8.75 -7.73
CA GLY A 138 -10.93 -8.56 -6.73
C GLY A 138 -12.09 -9.52 -6.93
N PRO A 139 -13.04 -9.57 -5.98
CA PRO A 139 -14.25 -10.34 -6.13
C PRO A 139 -15.10 -9.83 -7.30
N MET A 140 -15.98 -10.70 -7.81
CA MET A 140 -16.90 -10.33 -8.89
C MET A 140 -17.67 -9.06 -8.55
N GLU A 141 -17.90 -8.21 -9.55
CA GLU A 141 -18.60 -6.92 -9.43
C GLU A 141 -17.89 -5.83 -8.61
N MET A 142 -16.70 -6.08 -8.08
CA MET A 142 -15.90 -5.00 -7.51
C MET A 142 -15.46 -4.02 -8.59
N THR A 143 -15.58 -2.73 -8.30
CA THR A 143 -15.19 -1.65 -9.21
C THR A 143 -14.29 -0.64 -8.52
N LEU A 144 -13.35 -0.09 -9.28
CA LEU A 144 -12.51 1.03 -8.89
C LEU A 144 -12.51 2.06 -10.02
N ASN A 145 -12.94 3.28 -9.74
CA ASN A 145 -12.95 4.36 -10.72
C ASN A 145 -11.68 5.24 -10.61
N GLN A 146 -11.49 6.14 -11.60
CA GLN A 146 -10.31 7.02 -11.66
C GLN A 146 -10.27 8.09 -10.56
N GLN A 147 -11.36 8.32 -9.85
CA GLN A 147 -11.44 9.23 -8.71
C GLN A 147 -11.15 8.52 -7.37
N GLY A 148 -10.74 7.24 -7.40
CA GLY A 148 -10.45 6.44 -6.21
C GLY A 148 -11.68 5.82 -5.54
N GLY A 149 -12.86 5.87 -6.17
CA GLY A 149 -14.07 5.23 -5.65
C GLY A 149 -14.00 3.72 -5.79
N LEU A 150 -13.81 3.01 -4.68
CA LEU A 150 -13.78 1.55 -4.58
C LEU A 150 -15.14 1.07 -4.09
N ASN A 151 -15.85 0.30 -4.93
CA ASN A 151 -17.21 -0.16 -4.65
C ASN A 151 -17.34 -1.67 -4.85
N TRP A 152 -18.09 -2.31 -3.95
CA TRP A 152 -18.46 -3.72 -4.06
C TRP A 152 -19.76 -4.02 -3.30
N SER A 153 -20.59 -4.91 -3.83
CA SER A 153 -21.88 -5.28 -3.25
C SER A 153 -22.09 -6.78 -3.19
N GLY A 154 -21.01 -7.55 -2.99
CA GLY A 154 -21.11 -9.00 -2.86
C GLY A 154 -21.78 -9.43 -1.56
N SER A 155 -22.49 -10.56 -1.60
CA SER A 155 -23.23 -11.14 -0.48
C SER A 155 -22.63 -12.45 0.04
N ASP A 156 -21.61 -12.99 -0.63
CA ASP A 156 -20.98 -14.24 -0.22
C ASP A 156 -20.20 -14.03 1.08
N LEU A 157 -20.48 -14.87 2.10
CA LEU A 157 -19.82 -14.79 3.39
C LEU A 157 -18.35 -15.16 3.31
N GLY A 158 -17.56 -14.58 4.22
CA GLY A 158 -16.15 -14.91 4.38
C GLY A 158 -15.20 -13.96 3.66
N HIS A 159 -14.07 -14.48 3.21
CA HIS A 159 -12.88 -13.72 2.84
C HIS A 159 -12.81 -13.45 1.33
N HIS A 160 -12.74 -12.19 0.94
CA HIS A 160 -12.66 -11.71 -0.44
C HIS A 160 -11.44 -10.83 -0.65
N PRO A 161 -10.31 -11.40 -1.12
CA PRO A 161 -9.09 -10.64 -1.36
C PRO A 161 -9.23 -9.76 -2.60
N TYR A 162 -8.53 -8.60 -2.57
CA TYR A 162 -8.40 -7.72 -3.72
C TYR A 162 -7.04 -7.03 -3.74
N GLU A 163 -6.65 -6.56 -4.92
CA GLU A 163 -5.41 -5.85 -5.15
C GLU A 163 -5.66 -4.65 -6.06
N ILE A 164 -5.19 -3.49 -5.64
CA ILE A 164 -5.28 -2.23 -6.39
C ILE A 164 -3.88 -1.69 -6.67
N GLN A 165 -3.78 -0.90 -7.72
CA GLN A 165 -2.57 -0.18 -8.12
C GLN A 165 -2.90 1.29 -8.35
N LEU A 166 -1.97 2.14 -7.95
CA LEU A 166 -1.89 3.55 -8.33
C LEU A 166 -0.61 3.76 -9.12
N SER A 167 -0.70 4.44 -10.27
CA SER A 167 0.45 4.73 -11.15
C SER A 167 0.45 6.20 -11.55
N ASP A 168 1.66 6.76 -11.71
CA ASP A 168 1.95 8.07 -12.29
C ASP A 168 2.41 7.98 -13.76
N GLY A 169 2.40 6.77 -14.33
CA GLY A 169 2.89 6.47 -15.68
C GLY A 169 4.39 6.14 -15.75
N ILE A 170 5.16 6.36 -14.68
CA ILE A 170 6.61 6.04 -14.57
C ILE A 170 6.84 4.97 -13.51
N ASP A 171 6.31 5.19 -12.32
CA ASP A 171 6.32 4.25 -11.20
C ASP A 171 4.90 3.84 -10.79
N SER A 172 4.77 2.88 -9.89
CA SER A 172 3.48 2.50 -9.34
C SER A 172 3.60 1.93 -7.93
N VAL A 173 2.54 2.07 -7.15
CA VAL A 173 2.38 1.47 -5.83
C VAL A 173 1.17 0.54 -5.84
N GLN A 174 1.26 -0.57 -5.11
CA GLN A 174 0.19 -1.56 -4.97
C GLN A 174 -0.27 -1.67 -3.52
N TRP A 175 -1.56 -1.97 -3.34
CA TRP A 175 -2.14 -2.28 -2.06
C TRP A 175 -2.96 -3.57 -2.16
N LYS A 176 -2.65 -4.51 -1.26
CA LYS A 176 -3.36 -5.80 -1.12
C LYS A 176 -4.16 -5.76 0.17
N ALA A 177 -5.43 -6.09 0.06
CA ALA A 177 -6.33 -6.12 1.19
C ALA A 177 -7.44 -7.15 0.95
N SER A 178 -8.32 -7.29 1.93
CA SER A 178 -9.45 -8.20 1.87
C SER A 178 -10.67 -7.57 2.48
N ILE A 179 -11.84 -7.93 1.94
CA ILE A 179 -13.11 -7.75 2.62
C ILE A 179 -13.46 -9.07 3.30
N TYR A 180 -13.87 -9.00 4.55
CA TYR A 180 -14.44 -10.14 5.26
C TYR A 180 -15.92 -9.86 5.51
N VAL A 181 -16.80 -10.57 4.76
CA VAL A 181 -18.24 -10.45 4.94
C VAL A 181 -18.66 -11.30 6.12
N ASN A 182 -19.18 -10.64 7.15
CA ASN A 182 -19.54 -11.23 8.43
C ASN A 182 -21.04 -11.21 8.67
N THR A 183 -21.60 -12.34 9.13
CA THR A 183 -22.97 -12.43 9.65
C THR A 183 -22.93 -12.58 11.18
N PRO A 184 -23.88 -12.02 11.92
CA PRO A 184 -23.91 -12.21 13.39
C PRO A 184 -24.29 -13.64 13.75
N PRO A 185 -23.80 -14.17 14.89
CA PRO A 185 -24.17 -15.49 15.38
C PRO A 185 -25.66 -15.55 15.74
N VAL A 186 -26.26 -16.72 15.53
CA VAL A 186 -27.68 -16.97 15.80
C VAL A 186 -27.82 -18.07 16.86
N PHE A 187 -28.66 -17.83 17.88
CA PHE A 187 -28.99 -18.87 18.87
C PHE A 187 -29.66 -20.08 18.19
N THR A 188 -29.15 -21.26 18.49
CA THR A 188 -29.70 -22.55 18.03
C THR A 188 -30.40 -23.32 19.14
N SER A 189 -30.16 -22.94 20.40
CA SER A 189 -30.88 -23.47 21.57
C SER A 189 -32.16 -22.70 21.85
N THR A 190 -33.17 -23.37 22.41
CA THR A 190 -34.45 -22.78 22.84
C THR A 190 -34.48 -22.70 24.37
N PRO A 191 -34.71 -21.54 24.96
CA PRO A 191 -34.72 -21.41 26.41
C PRO A 191 -35.90 -22.16 27.07
N ILE A 192 -35.65 -22.70 28.24
CA ILE A 192 -36.67 -23.21 29.15
C ILE A 192 -37.32 -21.99 29.78
N THR A 193 -38.64 -21.85 29.62
CA THR A 193 -39.37 -20.65 30.09
C THR A 193 -40.12 -20.85 31.40
N VAL A 194 -40.08 -22.02 31.99
CA VAL A 194 -40.73 -22.34 33.27
C VAL A 194 -39.84 -23.23 34.09
N VAL A 195 -39.61 -22.86 35.33
CA VAL A 195 -38.90 -23.68 36.32
C VAL A 195 -39.76 -23.72 37.60
N PRO A 196 -39.92 -24.89 38.26
CA PRO A 196 -40.60 -24.99 39.54
C PRO A 196 -39.88 -24.17 40.64
N GLU A 197 -40.62 -23.63 41.59
CA GLU A 197 -40.06 -22.96 42.77
C GLU A 197 -39.10 -23.89 43.53
N GLY A 198 -37.92 -23.38 43.87
CA GLY A 198 -36.86 -24.12 44.60
C GLY A 198 -36.05 -25.06 43.71
N GLU A 199 -36.35 -25.17 42.44
CA GLU A 199 -35.55 -25.94 41.50
C GLU A 199 -34.48 -25.06 40.82
N ARG A 200 -33.32 -25.63 40.57
CA ARG A 200 -32.27 -24.94 39.82
C ARG A 200 -32.63 -24.84 38.35
N TYR A 201 -32.60 -23.62 37.83
CA TYR A 201 -32.71 -23.39 36.38
C TYR A 201 -31.37 -23.68 35.68
N GLU A 202 -31.40 -24.49 34.66
CA GLU A 202 -30.24 -24.77 33.79
C GLU A 202 -30.67 -24.69 32.33
N TYR A 203 -30.00 -23.82 31.57
CA TYR A 203 -30.26 -23.68 30.15
C TYR A 203 -28.91 -23.74 29.37
N HIS A 204 -28.72 -24.78 28.57
CA HIS A 204 -27.55 -24.95 27.76
C HIS A 204 -27.61 -24.02 26.54
N LEU A 205 -26.75 -23.02 26.53
CA LEU A 205 -26.64 -22.06 25.44
C LEU A 205 -25.96 -22.71 24.26
N SER A 206 -26.53 -22.55 23.08
CA SER A 206 -25.94 -22.95 21.81
C SER A 206 -26.25 -21.90 20.75
N ALA A 207 -25.25 -21.52 20.01
CA ALA A 207 -25.36 -20.62 18.88
C ALA A 207 -24.51 -21.14 17.70
N LYS A 208 -24.84 -20.71 16.51
CA LYS A 208 -24.10 -20.97 15.29
C LYS A 208 -23.75 -19.64 14.64
N ASP A 209 -22.54 -19.53 14.17
CA ASP A 209 -22.08 -18.52 13.24
C ASP A 209 -21.80 -19.18 11.90
N GLU A 210 -22.32 -18.62 10.80
CA GLU A 210 -22.11 -19.18 9.47
C GLU A 210 -20.71 -18.92 8.93
N ASN A 211 -19.97 -17.95 9.51
CA ASN A 211 -18.61 -17.65 9.17
C ASN A 211 -17.56 -18.63 9.78
N THR A 212 -17.95 -19.51 10.72
CA THR A 212 -17.02 -20.36 11.51
C THR A 212 -16.27 -21.45 10.73
N ILE A 213 -16.30 -21.44 9.41
CA ILE A 213 -15.67 -22.48 8.57
C ILE A 213 -14.43 -21.94 7.84
N SER A 214 -14.10 -20.66 7.99
CA SER A 214 -12.98 -20.03 7.29
C SER A 214 -11.66 -20.10 8.08
N PRO A 215 -10.52 -20.43 7.46
CA PRO A 215 -9.22 -20.35 8.10
C PRO A 215 -8.81 -18.91 8.52
N TYR A 216 -9.62 -17.90 8.14
CA TYR A 216 -9.42 -16.49 8.49
C TYR A 216 -10.20 -16.05 9.72
N ASP A 217 -11.05 -16.90 10.31
CA ASP A 217 -11.88 -16.58 11.49
C ASP A 217 -11.02 -16.19 12.71
N SER A 218 -9.85 -16.78 12.85
CA SER A 218 -8.90 -16.41 13.90
C SER A 218 -8.33 -14.98 13.75
N LEU A 219 -8.35 -14.42 12.53
CA LEU A 219 -7.87 -13.06 12.26
C LEU A 219 -8.92 -12.00 12.57
N VAL A 220 -10.21 -12.35 12.55
CA VAL A 220 -11.33 -11.43 12.80
C VAL A 220 -12.00 -11.66 14.15
N GLY A 221 -11.54 -12.64 14.95
CA GLY A 221 -12.02 -12.88 16.31
C GLY A 221 -13.44 -13.48 16.36
N ASN A 222 -13.77 -14.40 15.44
CA ASN A 222 -15.09 -15.02 15.31
C ASN A 222 -15.37 -16.13 16.36
N GLU A 223 -14.85 -16.00 17.56
CA GLU A 223 -15.21 -16.89 18.66
C GLU A 223 -16.57 -16.50 19.23
N ILE A 224 -17.51 -17.46 19.32
CA ILE A 224 -18.82 -17.22 19.93
C ILE A 224 -18.68 -17.12 21.44
N ILE A 225 -18.95 -15.93 21.99
CA ILE A 225 -18.91 -15.66 23.42
C ILE A 225 -20.33 -15.33 23.90
N PHE A 226 -20.78 -16.03 24.94
CA PHE A 226 -22.06 -15.73 25.57
C PHE A 226 -21.87 -14.79 26.75
N SER A 227 -22.73 -13.78 26.82
CA SER A 227 -22.79 -12.85 27.95
C SER A 227 -24.23 -12.63 28.40
N LEU A 228 -24.45 -12.48 29.72
CA LEU A 228 -25.73 -12.16 30.29
C LEU A 228 -25.86 -10.63 30.39
N ALA A 229 -26.73 -10.03 29.57
CA ALA A 229 -26.97 -8.59 29.58
C ALA A 229 -27.90 -8.14 30.74
N GLN A 230 -28.87 -8.98 31.09
CA GLN A 230 -29.83 -8.73 32.16
C GLN A 230 -30.37 -10.07 32.67
N GLY A 231 -30.68 -10.13 33.95
CA GLY A 231 -31.28 -11.31 34.59
C GLY A 231 -31.50 -11.09 36.09
N PRO A 232 -32.18 -12.02 36.79
CA PRO A 232 -32.30 -12.02 38.24
C PRO A 232 -30.95 -12.05 38.95
N ASP A 233 -30.91 -11.58 40.20
CA ASP A 233 -29.74 -11.73 41.04
C ASP A 233 -29.32 -13.19 41.13
N SER A 234 -28.02 -13.45 41.18
CA SER A 234 -27.41 -14.79 41.16
C SER A 234 -27.47 -15.56 39.81
N MET A 235 -28.23 -15.12 38.80
CA MET A 235 -28.17 -15.72 37.45
C MET A 235 -26.81 -15.47 36.79
N LYS A 236 -26.22 -16.49 36.24
CA LYS A 236 -24.90 -16.39 35.57
C LYS A 236 -24.74 -17.44 34.49
N ILE A 237 -23.80 -17.20 33.58
CA ILE A 237 -23.33 -18.18 32.60
C ILE A 237 -22.05 -18.82 33.18
N ASP A 238 -22.00 -20.14 33.22
CA ASP A 238 -20.84 -20.89 33.69
C ASP A 238 -19.80 -21.11 32.58
N GLU A 239 -18.68 -21.74 32.92
CA GLU A 239 -17.58 -22.04 32.01
C GLU A 239 -17.94 -23.04 30.88
N ASN A 240 -19.09 -23.75 31.01
CA ASN A 240 -19.59 -24.68 30.00
C ASN A 240 -20.68 -24.07 29.11
N ASN A 241 -20.89 -22.74 29.18
CA ASN A 241 -21.95 -22.01 28.48
C ASN A 241 -23.35 -22.46 28.92
N ILE A 242 -23.51 -22.78 30.21
CA ILE A 242 -24.82 -23.07 30.82
C ILE A 242 -25.27 -21.83 31.61
N LEU A 243 -26.45 -21.31 31.27
CA LEU A 243 -27.11 -20.28 32.04
C LEU A 243 -27.75 -20.94 33.26
N VAL A 244 -27.25 -20.62 34.44
CA VAL A 244 -27.69 -21.19 35.72
C VAL A 244 -28.28 -20.12 36.61
N TRP A 245 -29.33 -20.51 37.37
CA TRP A 245 -29.98 -19.65 38.35
C TRP A 245 -30.58 -20.49 39.48
N GLU A 246 -30.25 -20.15 40.72
CA GLU A 246 -30.83 -20.74 41.92
C GLU A 246 -32.12 -20.00 42.27
N THR A 247 -33.25 -20.70 42.27
CA THR A 247 -34.56 -20.08 42.45
C THR A 247 -35.06 -20.09 43.90
N GLU A 248 -34.34 -20.74 44.86
CA GLU A 248 -34.76 -20.93 46.25
C GLU A 248 -35.15 -19.66 46.98
N ASP A 249 -34.46 -18.56 46.70
CA ASP A 249 -34.71 -17.26 47.37
C ASP A 249 -35.59 -16.32 46.54
N ASN A 250 -36.18 -16.80 45.44
CA ASN A 250 -36.97 -15.99 44.53
C ASN A 250 -38.43 -16.42 44.56
N PRO A 251 -39.38 -15.50 44.93
CA PRO A 251 -40.80 -15.83 44.97
C PRO A 251 -41.34 -16.17 43.57
N PRO A 252 -42.44 -16.93 43.49
CA PRO A 252 -43.12 -17.17 42.20
C PRO A 252 -43.47 -15.86 41.51
N GLY A 253 -43.09 -15.74 40.23
CA GLY A 253 -43.28 -14.54 39.42
C GLY A 253 -42.72 -14.68 38.01
N GLU A 254 -42.82 -13.59 37.25
CA GLU A 254 -42.17 -13.46 35.94
C GLU A 254 -40.86 -12.66 36.10
N TYR A 255 -39.78 -13.21 35.57
CA TYR A 255 -38.45 -12.60 35.60
C TYR A 255 -38.00 -12.36 34.15
N MET A 256 -37.46 -11.16 33.88
CA MET A 256 -36.92 -10.75 32.60
C MET A 256 -35.42 -10.55 32.68
#